data_97fe5dadb8d67715594217d22e3544ad
#
_entry.id   97fe5dadb8d67715594217d22e3544ad
#
_cell.length_a   1.000
_cell.length_b   1.000
_cell.length_c   1.000
_cell.angle_alpha   90.00
_cell.angle_beta   90.00
_cell.angle_gamma   90.00
#
_symmetry.space_group_name_H-M   'P 1'
#
loop_
_entity.id
_entity.type
_entity.pdbx_description
1 polymer ?
#
loop_
_entity_poly.entity_id
_entity_poly.type
_entity_poly.pdbx_seq_one_letter_code
_entity_poly.pdbx_strand_id
1 'polypeptide(L)'
;GAIHLLNGLYDAKMDHVPVLALLGQVTSQSLNEGYFQEVNTPKLFDDVAVFNRTISSVDNLAEIVDQAIRSAYENKGVAVLTIPDDIPDQELKTIYHSSAKAFSLAKPSINEEQINKASELIKNSQKPIALIGLGAKESGEEVTSFLEKNNIPFVQTLPAKGTISDDHPNSLGNVGKLGTKPAYEAMKNADLLILLGSNYPYLPYLPNKGQAKCIQVDLKAENLGKRYSVTTAIQADVYDVVHALNKKGVLRDNKSFLQACQKNMDNWNKWMQEKRELDTTPISPESMVAYIDQTAPDDLVYSIDVGTSTSWAARFLHVKRNQKFAISAWLGTMGCGLPGAIAGQIVFPKRRVLSLIGDGAFSMVMQDFVTAVKYKLPIIFVIINNQKLAFIEYEQQSAGQLNYEINLADIDFGKFAQAAGGIGITVKSNDKFKEALDQAYQTKDKPVLINAYVEDNAPLPGKIVLDEAKGFAKFGQEYLENYWKIPELPPFKDILRQFF
;
A
#
# COMPACT_ATOMS: atom_id res chain seq x y z
N GLY A 1 8.19 -4.12 25.82
CA GLY A 1 7.70 -4.80 24.59
C GLY A 1 6.42 -4.18 24.02
N ALA A 2 5.42 -3.90 24.87
CA ALA A 2 4.11 -3.39 24.43
C ALA A 2 4.23 -2.10 23.58
N ILE A 3 5.07 -1.14 24.00
CA ILE A 3 5.25 0.15 23.32
C ILE A 3 5.70 -0.03 21.86
N HIS A 4 6.55 -1.03 21.58
CA HIS A 4 7.06 -1.30 20.24
C HIS A 4 5.99 -1.79 19.24
N LEU A 5 4.85 -2.31 19.74
CA LEU A 5 3.77 -2.78 18.86
C LEU A 5 3.00 -1.63 18.22
N LEU A 6 3.01 -0.42 18.81
CA LEU A 6 2.15 0.69 18.39
C LEU A 6 2.25 1.02 16.92
N ASN A 7 3.44 1.08 16.34
CA ASN A 7 3.60 1.41 14.93
C ASN A 7 2.87 0.40 14.03
N GLY A 8 3.08 -0.90 14.23
CA GLY A 8 2.40 -1.95 13.46
C GLY A 8 0.89 -2.02 13.74
N LEU A 9 0.46 -1.71 14.97
CA LEU A 9 -0.96 -1.69 15.33
C LEU A 9 -1.67 -0.48 14.71
N TYR A 10 -1.01 0.69 14.60
CA TYR A 10 -1.55 1.83 13.86
C TYR A 10 -1.65 1.53 12.37
N ASP A 11 -0.69 0.84 11.80
CA ASP A 11 -0.76 0.39 10.40
C ASP A 11 -1.97 -0.52 10.18
N ALA A 12 -2.16 -1.52 11.05
CA ALA A 12 -3.34 -2.39 11.01
C ALA A 12 -4.66 -1.62 11.20
N LYS A 13 -4.72 -0.64 12.12
CA LYS A 13 -5.89 0.24 12.32
C LYS A 13 -6.23 0.99 11.04
N MET A 14 -5.21 1.60 10.40
CA MET A 14 -5.41 2.42 9.20
C MET A 14 -5.83 1.59 7.98
N ASP A 15 -5.32 0.37 7.86
CA ASP A 15 -5.67 -0.56 6.78
C ASP A 15 -6.91 -1.42 7.10
N HIS A 16 -7.56 -1.18 8.25
CA HIS A 16 -8.75 -1.89 8.68
C HIS A 16 -8.55 -3.41 8.80
N VAL A 17 -7.39 -3.82 9.31
CA VAL A 17 -7.03 -5.23 9.50
C VAL A 17 -7.35 -5.67 10.94
N PRO A 18 -8.13 -6.75 11.14
CA PRO A 18 -8.37 -7.31 12.47
C PRO A 18 -7.06 -7.84 13.09
N VAL A 19 -6.72 -7.36 14.28
CA VAL A 19 -5.56 -7.81 15.04
C VAL A 19 -5.95 -8.03 16.49
N LEU A 20 -5.48 -9.10 17.11
CA LEU A 20 -5.51 -9.31 18.55
C LEU A 20 -4.09 -9.13 19.11
N ALA A 21 -3.88 -8.09 19.91
CA ALA A 21 -2.63 -7.84 20.61
C ALA A 21 -2.72 -8.29 22.07
N LEU A 22 -1.82 -9.19 22.47
CA LEU A 22 -1.69 -9.67 23.85
C LEU A 22 -0.47 -9.02 24.49
N LEU A 23 -0.68 -8.26 25.56
CA LEU A 23 0.34 -7.47 26.24
C LEU A 23 0.60 -8.02 27.64
N GLY A 24 1.85 -8.34 27.95
CA GLY A 24 2.26 -8.62 29.32
C GLY A 24 2.26 -7.34 30.18
N GLN A 25 1.96 -7.49 31.46
CA GLN A 25 1.95 -6.44 32.46
C GLN A 25 2.52 -6.98 33.78
N VAL A 26 2.92 -6.08 34.69
CA VAL A 26 3.28 -6.46 36.07
C VAL A 26 2.15 -7.23 36.75
N THR A 27 2.46 -7.93 37.83
CA THR A 27 1.47 -8.72 38.59
C THR A 27 0.29 -7.85 39.03
N SER A 28 -0.89 -8.45 39.17
CA SER A 28 -2.12 -7.74 39.59
C SER A 28 -1.95 -6.94 40.88
N GLN A 29 -1.13 -7.44 41.80
CA GLN A 29 -0.86 -6.80 43.10
C GLN A 29 0.00 -5.52 42.99
N SER A 30 0.81 -5.41 41.95
CA SER A 30 1.72 -4.28 41.72
C SER A 30 1.19 -3.24 40.73
N LEU A 31 -0.04 -3.47 40.21
CA LEU A 31 -0.67 -2.52 39.29
C LEU A 31 -1.01 -1.18 39.98
N ASN A 32 -0.69 -0.09 39.29
CA ASN A 32 -0.92 1.31 39.70
C ASN A 32 -0.04 1.80 40.86
N GLU A 33 1.05 1.07 41.18
CA GLU A 33 2.03 1.47 42.19
C GLU A 33 3.27 2.15 41.58
N GLY A 34 3.35 2.26 40.25
CA GLY A 34 4.56 2.73 39.56
C GLY A 34 5.69 1.70 39.61
N TYR A 35 5.34 0.43 39.60
CA TYR A 35 6.29 -0.67 39.72
C TYR A 35 7.25 -0.75 38.51
N PHE A 36 8.38 -1.38 38.69
CA PHE A 36 9.40 -1.55 37.65
C PHE A 36 8.80 -2.14 36.36
N GLN A 37 9.00 -1.46 35.22
CA GLN A 37 8.42 -1.78 33.90
C GLN A 37 6.88 -1.65 33.79
N GLU A 38 6.21 -1.12 34.76
CA GLU A 38 4.78 -0.84 34.63
C GLU A 38 4.53 0.24 33.56
N VAL A 39 3.56 0.01 32.72
CA VAL A 39 3.06 0.97 31.72
C VAL A 39 1.54 1.00 31.77
N ASN A 40 0.95 2.18 31.77
CA ASN A 40 -0.49 2.33 31.68
C ASN A 40 -0.99 1.94 30.27
N THR A 41 -1.10 0.63 30.04
CA THR A 41 -1.49 0.06 28.75
C THR A 41 -2.91 0.46 28.32
N PRO A 42 -3.94 0.54 29.21
CA PRO A 42 -5.25 1.05 28.82
C PRO A 42 -5.19 2.44 28.16
N LYS A 43 -4.45 3.37 28.76
CA LYS A 43 -4.31 4.72 28.22
C LYS A 43 -3.42 4.76 26.96
N LEU A 44 -2.34 3.98 26.95
CA LEU A 44 -1.40 3.96 25.83
C LEU A 44 -2.05 3.46 24.53
N PHE A 45 -2.96 2.49 24.62
CA PHE A 45 -3.61 1.86 23.45
C PHE A 45 -5.03 2.36 23.18
N ASP A 46 -5.52 3.39 23.90
CA ASP A 46 -6.89 3.89 23.81
C ASP A 46 -7.26 4.32 22.38
N ASP A 47 -6.41 5.12 21.73
CA ASP A 47 -6.70 5.58 20.36
C ASP A 47 -6.60 4.45 19.33
N VAL A 48 -5.64 3.54 19.45
CA VAL A 48 -5.41 2.51 18.42
C VAL A 48 -6.44 1.39 18.46
N ALA A 49 -7.01 1.09 19.63
CA ALA A 49 -7.82 -0.09 19.86
C ALA A 49 -9.33 0.16 19.73
N VAL A 50 -10.02 -0.77 19.05
CA VAL A 50 -11.50 -0.87 19.06
C VAL A 50 -12.03 -1.62 20.28
N PHE A 51 -11.16 -2.37 20.94
CA PHE A 51 -11.43 -3.10 22.19
C PHE A 51 -10.13 -3.10 23.01
N ASN A 52 -10.18 -2.59 24.25
CA ASN A 52 -9.00 -2.47 25.10
C ASN A 52 -9.39 -2.85 26.54
N ARG A 53 -8.86 -3.96 27.07
CA ARG A 53 -9.19 -4.45 28.41
C ARG A 53 -7.95 -5.04 29.07
N THR A 54 -7.89 -4.89 30.41
CA THR A 54 -6.97 -5.62 31.28
C THR A 54 -7.70 -6.82 31.87
N ILE A 55 -7.09 -8.00 31.78
CA ILE A 55 -7.63 -9.22 32.41
C ILE A 55 -7.44 -9.12 33.90
N SER A 56 -8.54 -9.24 34.64
CA SER A 56 -8.58 -9.11 36.11
C SER A 56 -8.75 -10.47 36.81
N SER A 57 -9.16 -11.52 36.09
CA SER A 57 -9.35 -12.87 36.62
C SER A 57 -9.20 -13.88 35.52
N VAL A 58 -8.64 -15.05 35.87
CA VAL A 58 -8.58 -16.20 34.97
C VAL A 58 -9.99 -16.72 34.61
N ASP A 59 -10.96 -16.58 35.50
CA ASP A 59 -12.31 -17.08 35.31
C ASP A 59 -13.09 -16.45 34.16
N ASN A 60 -12.75 -15.20 33.78
CA ASN A 60 -13.40 -14.47 32.68
C ASN A 60 -12.48 -14.30 31.45
N LEU A 61 -11.30 -14.93 31.47
CA LEU A 61 -10.30 -14.78 30.41
C LEU A 61 -10.85 -15.23 29.05
N ALA A 62 -11.49 -16.39 28.98
CA ALA A 62 -11.95 -16.99 27.75
C ALA A 62 -13.06 -16.14 27.07
N GLU A 63 -14.02 -15.63 27.87
CA GLU A 63 -15.08 -14.76 27.39
C GLU A 63 -14.54 -13.42 26.87
N ILE A 64 -13.58 -12.84 27.58
CA ILE A 64 -12.97 -11.56 27.16
C ILE A 64 -12.14 -11.74 25.88
N VAL A 65 -11.39 -12.83 25.73
CA VAL A 65 -10.67 -13.16 24.50
C VAL A 65 -11.63 -13.31 23.33
N ASP A 66 -12.74 -14.02 23.52
CA ASP A 66 -13.76 -14.23 22.49
C ASP A 66 -14.42 -12.90 22.07
N GLN A 67 -14.74 -12.02 23.04
CA GLN A 67 -15.24 -10.68 22.78
C GLN A 67 -14.21 -9.82 22.03
N ALA A 68 -12.94 -9.88 22.41
CA ALA A 68 -11.86 -9.15 21.75
C ALA A 68 -11.74 -9.54 20.27
N ILE A 69 -11.74 -10.85 19.99
CA ILE A 69 -11.70 -11.37 18.62
C ILE A 69 -12.92 -10.88 17.82
N ARG A 70 -14.14 -11.03 18.35
CA ARG A 70 -15.35 -10.55 17.67
C ARG A 70 -15.30 -9.06 17.40
N SER A 71 -14.88 -8.25 18.39
CA SER A 71 -14.76 -6.81 18.23
C SER A 71 -13.74 -6.43 17.16
N ALA A 72 -12.61 -7.14 17.08
CA ALA A 72 -11.60 -6.91 16.04
C ALA A 72 -12.16 -7.17 14.64
N TYR A 73 -12.89 -8.26 14.44
CA TYR A 73 -13.50 -8.60 13.16
C TYR A 73 -14.66 -7.67 12.78
N GLU A 74 -15.56 -7.37 13.73
CA GLU A 74 -16.73 -6.50 13.51
C GLU A 74 -16.32 -5.09 13.11
N ASN A 75 -15.34 -4.50 13.83
CA ASN A 75 -14.89 -3.13 13.58
C ASN A 75 -13.75 -3.06 12.57
N LYS A 76 -13.23 -4.22 12.10
CA LYS A 76 -12.02 -4.30 11.27
C LYS A 76 -10.90 -3.45 11.87
N GLY A 77 -10.48 -3.80 13.09
CA GLY A 77 -9.51 -3.01 13.85
C GLY A 77 -8.77 -3.82 14.91
N VAL A 78 -8.04 -3.12 15.75
CA VAL A 78 -7.15 -3.71 16.75
C VAL A 78 -7.89 -3.95 18.05
N ALA A 79 -7.87 -5.18 18.57
CA ALA A 79 -8.26 -5.50 19.94
C ALA A 79 -7.00 -5.69 20.79
N VAL A 80 -6.99 -5.11 21.97
CA VAL A 80 -5.86 -5.17 22.92
C VAL A 80 -6.29 -5.79 24.22
N LEU A 81 -5.54 -6.81 24.65
CA LEU A 81 -5.70 -7.45 25.96
C LEU A 81 -4.39 -7.33 26.73
N THR A 82 -4.47 -6.68 27.89
CA THR A 82 -3.36 -6.61 28.84
C THR A 82 -3.51 -7.73 29.85
N ILE A 83 -2.48 -8.56 30.01
CA ILE A 83 -2.48 -9.76 30.84
C ILE A 83 -1.44 -9.57 31.96
N PRO A 84 -1.88 -9.36 33.22
CA PRO A 84 -0.97 -9.39 34.36
C PRO A 84 -0.22 -10.71 34.48
N ASP A 85 1.02 -10.65 34.92
CA ASP A 85 1.98 -11.77 34.93
C ASP A 85 1.53 -12.94 35.82
N ASP A 86 0.72 -12.69 36.85
CA ASP A 86 0.16 -13.71 37.73
C ASP A 86 -1.07 -14.45 37.16
N ILE A 87 -1.69 -13.95 36.10
CA ILE A 87 -2.89 -14.58 35.49
C ILE A 87 -2.56 -15.90 34.77
N PRO A 88 -1.49 -15.99 33.95
CA PRO A 88 -1.18 -17.24 33.22
C PRO A 88 -0.85 -18.43 34.14
N ASP A 89 -0.42 -18.18 35.37
CA ASP A 89 -0.07 -19.23 36.35
C ASP A 89 -1.28 -19.78 37.10
N GLN A 90 -2.47 -19.18 36.92
CA GLN A 90 -3.69 -19.59 37.61
C GLN A 90 -4.39 -20.71 36.86
N GLU A 91 -4.98 -21.65 37.62
CA GLU A 91 -5.77 -22.76 37.06
C GLU A 91 -7.13 -22.26 36.56
N LEU A 92 -7.45 -22.51 35.28
CA LEU A 92 -8.78 -22.25 34.71
C LEU A 92 -9.76 -23.37 35.15
N LYS A 93 -10.69 -23.04 36.02
CA LYS A 93 -11.68 -23.99 36.55
C LYS A 93 -12.98 -24.06 35.76
N THR A 94 -13.24 -23.07 34.94
CA THR A 94 -14.46 -22.95 34.13
C THR A 94 -14.31 -23.66 32.79
N ILE A 95 -15.33 -24.41 32.37
CA ILE A 95 -15.43 -24.96 31.03
C ILE A 95 -16.04 -23.85 30.14
N TYR A 96 -15.28 -23.39 29.16
CA TYR A 96 -15.72 -22.40 28.22
C TYR A 96 -15.99 -23.02 26.84
N HIS A 97 -17.09 -22.60 26.21
CA HIS A 97 -17.43 -22.96 24.84
C HIS A 97 -17.40 -21.72 23.96
N SER A 98 -16.42 -21.65 23.04
CA SER A 98 -16.32 -20.54 22.13
C SER A 98 -17.58 -20.36 21.27
N SER A 99 -18.08 -19.15 21.17
CA SER A 99 -19.18 -18.79 20.29
C SER A 99 -18.77 -18.62 18.81
N ALA A 100 -17.49 -18.78 18.49
CA ALA A 100 -16.94 -18.54 17.16
C ALA A 100 -17.65 -19.30 16.03
N LYS A 101 -18.14 -20.52 16.30
CA LYS A 101 -18.90 -21.33 15.32
C LYS A 101 -20.36 -20.92 15.18
N ALA A 102 -20.91 -20.21 16.17
CA ALA A 102 -22.32 -19.78 16.20
C ALA A 102 -22.48 -18.32 15.74
N PHE A 103 -21.39 -17.60 15.55
CA PHE A 103 -21.38 -16.18 15.20
C PHE A 103 -21.05 -15.97 13.72
N SER A 104 -21.85 -15.16 13.06
CA SER A 104 -21.57 -14.64 11.72
C SER A 104 -21.68 -13.12 11.71
N LEU A 105 -20.72 -12.46 11.09
CA LEU A 105 -20.78 -11.01 10.90
C LEU A 105 -21.93 -10.65 9.94
N ALA A 106 -22.83 -9.79 10.39
CA ALA A 106 -23.85 -9.22 9.53
C ALA A 106 -23.21 -8.26 8.51
N LYS A 107 -23.65 -8.35 7.25
CA LYS A 107 -23.31 -7.37 6.22
C LYS A 107 -24.52 -6.46 5.98
N PRO A 108 -24.31 -5.15 5.70
CA PRO A 108 -25.38 -4.29 5.25
C PRO A 108 -26.02 -4.85 3.97
N SER A 109 -27.35 -4.90 3.92
CA SER A 109 -28.07 -5.36 2.74
C SER A 109 -28.15 -4.27 1.68
N ILE A 110 -28.11 -4.65 0.40
CA ILE A 110 -28.29 -3.72 -0.71
C ILE A 110 -29.73 -3.18 -0.77
N ASN A 111 -29.85 -1.90 -1.12
CA ASN A 111 -31.14 -1.26 -1.38
C ASN A 111 -31.38 -1.23 -2.90
N GLU A 112 -32.47 -1.84 -3.35
CA GLU A 112 -32.79 -1.96 -4.78
C GLU A 112 -33.01 -0.60 -5.45
N GLU A 113 -33.57 0.38 -4.77
CA GLU A 113 -33.73 1.74 -5.28
C GLU A 113 -32.37 2.39 -5.58
N GLN A 114 -31.40 2.21 -4.69
CA GLN A 114 -30.04 2.71 -4.90
C GLN A 114 -29.34 2.01 -6.06
N ILE A 115 -29.54 0.69 -6.25
CA ILE A 115 -29.05 -0.05 -7.41
C ILE A 115 -29.69 0.46 -8.70
N ASN A 116 -31.00 0.73 -8.71
CA ASN A 116 -31.68 1.31 -9.85
C ASN A 116 -31.10 2.66 -10.25
N LYS A 117 -30.91 3.54 -9.27
CA LYS A 117 -30.33 4.87 -9.46
C LYS A 117 -28.89 4.79 -9.97
N ALA A 118 -28.08 3.89 -9.41
CA ALA A 118 -26.71 3.65 -9.88
C ALA A 118 -26.73 3.16 -11.34
N SER A 119 -27.61 2.21 -11.69
CA SER A 119 -27.78 1.70 -13.04
C SER A 119 -28.10 2.81 -14.06
N GLU A 120 -29.01 3.72 -13.72
CA GLU A 120 -29.37 4.86 -14.58
C GLU A 120 -28.19 5.84 -14.76
N LEU A 121 -27.47 6.13 -13.69
CA LEU A 121 -26.28 6.98 -13.76
C LEU A 121 -25.22 6.40 -14.70
N ILE A 122 -24.98 5.08 -14.62
CA ILE A 122 -24.01 4.39 -15.48
C ILE A 122 -24.46 4.44 -16.96
N LYS A 123 -25.70 4.08 -17.24
CA LYS A 123 -26.24 4.08 -18.61
C LYS A 123 -26.15 5.45 -19.28
N ASN A 124 -26.40 6.52 -18.53
CA ASN A 124 -26.47 7.88 -19.06
C ASN A 124 -25.13 8.61 -19.10
N SER A 125 -24.06 8.04 -18.49
CA SER A 125 -22.73 8.67 -18.46
C SER A 125 -22.03 8.58 -19.82
N GLN A 126 -21.31 9.63 -20.17
CA GLN A 126 -20.46 9.67 -21.36
C GLN A 126 -19.01 9.33 -21.05
N LYS A 127 -18.54 9.73 -19.87
CA LYS A 127 -17.14 9.60 -19.42
C LYS A 127 -17.05 9.00 -18.00
N PRO A 128 -17.56 7.77 -17.80
CA PRO A 128 -17.47 7.13 -16.49
C PRO A 128 -16.04 6.68 -16.21
N ILE A 129 -15.64 6.76 -14.95
CA ILE A 129 -14.39 6.18 -14.43
C ILE A 129 -14.64 5.47 -13.10
N ALA A 130 -14.04 4.30 -12.92
CA ALA A 130 -14.07 3.60 -11.64
C ALA A 130 -12.75 3.79 -10.87
N LEU A 131 -12.86 4.05 -9.57
CA LEU A 131 -11.73 4.02 -8.64
C LEU A 131 -11.90 2.81 -7.72
N ILE A 132 -10.96 1.88 -7.83
CA ILE A 132 -10.94 0.62 -7.10
C ILE A 132 -10.09 0.80 -5.85
N GLY A 133 -10.70 0.62 -4.68
CA GLY A 133 -10.02 0.67 -3.39
C GLY A 133 -9.83 -0.70 -2.77
N LEU A 134 -9.18 -0.71 -1.60
CA LEU A 134 -8.88 -1.93 -0.85
C LEU A 134 -10.14 -2.75 -0.51
N GLY A 135 -11.28 -2.09 -0.28
CA GLY A 135 -12.56 -2.75 -0.01
C GLY A 135 -13.12 -3.58 -1.17
N ALA A 136 -12.55 -3.46 -2.38
CA ALA A 136 -12.91 -4.27 -3.54
C ALA A 136 -11.98 -5.47 -3.76
N LYS A 137 -10.94 -5.67 -2.93
CA LYS A 137 -9.86 -6.64 -3.18
C LYS A 137 -10.35 -8.06 -3.42
N GLU A 138 -11.33 -8.51 -2.66
CA GLU A 138 -11.87 -9.87 -2.79
C GLU A 138 -12.94 -10.00 -3.90
N SER A 139 -13.31 -8.87 -4.53
CA SER A 139 -14.37 -8.80 -5.55
C SER A 139 -13.83 -8.60 -6.98
N GLY A 140 -12.54 -8.84 -7.20
CA GLY A 140 -11.84 -8.49 -8.44
C GLY A 140 -12.49 -9.07 -9.71
N GLU A 141 -12.97 -10.32 -9.70
CA GLU A 141 -13.63 -10.95 -10.86
C GLU A 141 -14.95 -10.26 -11.23
N GLU A 142 -15.78 -10.05 -10.22
CA GLU A 142 -17.09 -9.47 -10.41
C GLU A 142 -16.98 -8.01 -10.88
N VAL A 143 -16.02 -7.27 -10.29
CA VAL A 143 -15.69 -5.89 -10.70
C VAL A 143 -15.15 -5.86 -12.13
N THR A 144 -14.22 -6.76 -12.49
CA THR A 144 -13.70 -6.86 -13.86
C THR A 144 -14.82 -7.08 -14.88
N SER A 145 -15.67 -8.07 -14.64
CA SER A 145 -16.83 -8.35 -15.52
C SER A 145 -17.76 -7.15 -15.68
N PHE A 146 -18.01 -6.41 -14.60
CA PHE A 146 -18.84 -5.19 -14.65
C PHE A 146 -18.19 -4.08 -15.49
N LEU A 147 -16.91 -3.84 -15.31
CA LEU A 147 -16.16 -2.80 -16.02
C LEU A 147 -16.06 -3.09 -17.52
N GLU A 148 -15.79 -4.35 -17.88
CA GLU A 148 -15.73 -4.80 -19.28
C GLU A 148 -17.08 -4.63 -20.00
N LYS A 149 -18.16 -5.16 -19.42
CA LYS A 149 -19.51 -5.07 -19.99
C LYS A 149 -19.99 -3.64 -20.22
N ASN A 150 -19.49 -2.71 -19.40
CA ASN A 150 -19.90 -1.31 -19.46
C ASN A 150 -18.87 -0.38 -20.10
N ASN A 151 -17.75 -0.92 -20.63
CA ASN A 151 -16.69 -0.15 -21.27
C ASN A 151 -16.17 0.99 -20.36
N ILE A 152 -15.93 0.69 -19.08
CA ILE A 152 -15.50 1.65 -18.07
C ILE A 152 -14.00 1.51 -17.83
N PRO A 153 -13.19 2.57 -18.07
CA PRO A 153 -11.80 2.60 -17.62
C PRO A 153 -11.74 2.67 -16.09
N PHE A 154 -10.68 2.13 -15.50
CA PHE A 154 -10.50 2.17 -14.07
C PHE A 154 -9.09 2.55 -13.64
N VAL A 155 -9.01 3.05 -12.42
CA VAL A 155 -7.77 3.27 -11.68
C VAL A 155 -7.82 2.51 -10.37
N GLN A 156 -6.65 2.13 -9.85
CA GLN A 156 -6.55 1.47 -8.54
C GLN A 156 -5.86 2.40 -7.55
N THR A 157 -6.29 2.36 -6.29
CA THR A 157 -5.46 2.90 -5.21
C THR A 157 -4.26 1.98 -5.01
N LEU A 158 -3.17 2.49 -4.47
CA LEU A 158 -1.97 1.68 -4.27
C LEU A 158 -2.21 0.42 -3.40
N PRO A 159 -2.98 0.49 -2.27
CA PRO A 159 -3.33 -0.72 -1.50
C PRO A 159 -4.18 -1.74 -2.27
N ALA A 160 -4.88 -1.30 -3.30
CA ALA A 160 -5.73 -2.14 -4.13
C ALA A 160 -5.02 -2.73 -5.36
N LYS A 161 -3.73 -2.40 -5.56
CA LYS A 161 -2.94 -2.92 -6.68
C LYS A 161 -2.96 -4.45 -6.72
N GLY A 162 -3.30 -5.00 -7.89
CA GLY A 162 -3.50 -6.45 -8.08
C GLY A 162 -4.91 -6.96 -7.75
N THR A 163 -5.87 -6.10 -7.37
CA THR A 163 -7.30 -6.48 -7.31
C THR A 163 -7.79 -6.89 -8.70
N ILE A 164 -7.46 -6.07 -9.70
CA ILE A 164 -7.53 -6.41 -11.12
C ILE A 164 -6.10 -6.32 -11.64
N SER A 165 -5.71 -7.18 -12.57
CA SER A 165 -4.37 -7.14 -13.17
C SER A 165 -4.07 -5.76 -13.74
N ASP A 166 -2.86 -5.25 -13.49
CA ASP A 166 -2.42 -3.98 -14.07
C ASP A 166 -2.35 -4.02 -15.61
N ASP A 167 -2.17 -5.21 -16.19
CA ASP A 167 -2.15 -5.42 -17.65
C ASP A 167 -3.56 -5.44 -18.28
N HIS A 168 -4.62 -5.26 -17.49
CA HIS A 168 -5.98 -5.27 -18.03
C HIS A 168 -6.21 -4.09 -18.99
N PRO A 169 -6.84 -4.29 -20.17
CA PRO A 169 -7.00 -3.25 -21.20
C PRO A 169 -7.71 -1.98 -20.73
N ASN A 170 -8.58 -2.08 -19.72
CA ASN A 170 -9.28 -0.93 -19.16
C ASN A 170 -8.50 -0.26 -18.01
N SER A 171 -7.33 -0.80 -17.62
CA SER A 171 -6.52 -0.26 -16.53
C SER A 171 -5.79 1.02 -16.97
N LEU A 172 -5.88 2.05 -16.14
CA LEU A 172 -5.09 3.26 -16.28
C LEU A 172 -4.00 3.34 -15.20
N GLY A 173 -3.74 2.24 -14.49
CA GLY A 173 -2.76 2.15 -13.43
C GLY A 173 -3.24 2.76 -12.11
N ASN A 174 -2.30 3.24 -11.30
CA ASN A 174 -2.62 3.85 -10.02
C ASN A 174 -3.04 5.33 -10.16
N VAL A 175 -3.90 5.79 -9.24
CA VAL A 175 -4.27 7.20 -9.10
C VAL A 175 -3.40 7.88 -8.04
N GLY A 176 -3.14 9.17 -8.21
CA GLY A 176 -2.43 9.99 -7.23
C GLY A 176 -1.06 10.44 -7.67
N LYS A 177 -0.26 10.98 -6.73
CA LYS A 177 1.08 11.51 -6.97
C LYS A 177 2.02 10.45 -7.60
N LEU A 178 1.91 9.21 -7.14
CA LEU A 178 2.69 8.07 -7.63
C LEU A 178 2.06 7.40 -8.85
N GLY A 179 0.87 7.82 -9.24
CA GLY A 179 0.10 7.24 -10.33
C GLY A 179 0.58 7.65 -11.72
N THR A 180 -0.24 7.29 -12.71
CA THR A 180 0.02 7.58 -14.12
C THR A 180 -0.60 8.90 -14.56
N LYS A 181 -0.04 9.55 -15.58
CA LYS A 181 -0.66 10.72 -16.21
C LYS A 181 -2.02 10.39 -16.83
N PRO A 182 -2.22 9.27 -17.56
CA PRO A 182 -3.54 8.87 -18.07
C PRO A 182 -4.60 8.74 -16.98
N ALA A 183 -4.27 8.21 -15.80
CA ALA A 183 -5.18 8.13 -14.66
C ALA A 183 -5.64 9.52 -14.21
N TYR A 184 -4.70 10.45 -14.06
CA TYR A 184 -5.01 11.85 -13.71
C TYR A 184 -5.92 12.51 -14.73
N GLU A 185 -5.60 12.40 -16.02
CA GLU A 185 -6.36 13.02 -17.11
C GLU A 185 -7.75 12.43 -17.22
N ALA A 186 -7.90 11.12 -17.09
CA ALA A 186 -9.21 10.48 -17.10
C ALA A 186 -10.09 10.93 -15.94
N MET A 187 -9.51 11.03 -14.72
CA MET A 187 -10.21 11.57 -13.55
C MET A 187 -10.68 13.02 -13.77
N LYS A 188 -9.81 13.88 -14.33
CA LYS A 188 -10.13 15.29 -14.58
C LYS A 188 -11.16 15.50 -15.71
N ASN A 189 -11.38 14.50 -16.55
CA ASN A 189 -12.37 14.56 -17.65
C ASN A 189 -13.66 13.80 -17.36
N ALA A 190 -13.75 13.07 -16.25
CA ALA A 190 -14.90 12.22 -15.93
C ALA A 190 -16.19 13.03 -15.68
N ASP A 191 -17.33 12.48 -16.12
CA ASP A 191 -18.69 12.96 -15.79
C ASP A 191 -19.40 12.05 -14.76
N LEU A 192 -18.86 10.83 -14.55
CA LEU A 192 -19.30 9.91 -13.51
C LEU A 192 -18.09 9.26 -12.84
N LEU A 193 -18.00 9.43 -11.52
CA LEU A 193 -17.02 8.76 -10.65
C LEU A 193 -17.71 7.60 -9.92
N ILE A 194 -17.14 6.40 -10.03
CA ILE A 194 -17.61 5.19 -9.33
C ILE A 194 -16.54 4.79 -8.32
N LEU A 195 -16.79 5.04 -7.02
CA LEU A 195 -15.89 4.69 -5.92
C LEU A 195 -16.29 3.32 -5.37
N LEU A 196 -15.43 2.32 -5.54
CA LEU A 196 -15.64 0.95 -5.08
C LEU A 196 -14.71 0.61 -3.93
N GLY A 197 -15.23 0.62 -2.68
CA GLY A 197 -14.47 0.27 -1.49
C GLY A 197 -13.27 1.19 -1.22
N SER A 198 -13.45 2.50 -1.42
CA SER A 198 -12.40 3.50 -1.24
C SER A 198 -12.90 4.76 -0.58
N ASN A 199 -12.08 5.26 0.35
CA ASN A 199 -12.16 6.59 0.96
C ASN A 199 -10.92 7.40 0.58
N TYR A 200 -10.64 7.52 -0.72
CA TYR A 200 -9.41 8.10 -1.28
C TYR A 200 -9.18 9.54 -0.84
N PRO A 201 -8.06 9.87 -0.15
CA PRO A 201 -7.91 11.15 0.56
C PRO A 201 -7.42 12.31 -0.30
N TYR A 202 -6.79 12.05 -1.44
CA TYR A 202 -6.07 13.07 -2.21
C TYR A 202 -6.98 13.77 -3.22
N LEU A 203 -7.73 14.77 -2.75
CA LEU A 203 -8.72 15.52 -3.53
C LEU A 203 -8.20 16.12 -4.85
N PRO A 204 -6.95 16.60 -4.96
CA PRO A 204 -6.43 17.13 -6.22
C PRO A 204 -6.44 16.13 -7.38
N TYR A 205 -6.47 14.82 -7.10
CA TYR A 205 -6.48 13.75 -8.10
C TYR A 205 -7.88 13.21 -8.41
N LEU A 206 -8.91 13.65 -7.70
CA LEU A 206 -10.31 13.39 -8.03
C LEU A 206 -10.84 14.40 -9.06
N PRO A 207 -12.01 14.15 -9.71
CA PRO A 207 -12.69 15.17 -10.50
C PRO A 207 -12.90 16.46 -9.70
N ASN A 208 -12.98 17.60 -10.35
CA ASN A 208 -13.24 18.86 -9.65
C ASN A 208 -14.61 18.81 -8.97
N LYS A 209 -14.79 19.58 -7.90
CA LYS A 209 -16.09 19.63 -7.18
C LYS A 209 -17.21 20.04 -8.15
N GLY A 210 -18.29 19.26 -8.18
CA GLY A 210 -19.44 19.50 -9.06
C GLY A 210 -19.26 19.09 -10.51
N GLN A 211 -18.08 18.61 -10.93
CA GLN A 211 -17.81 18.18 -12.30
C GLN A 211 -18.49 16.84 -12.62
N ALA A 212 -18.36 15.85 -11.76
CA ALA A 212 -18.86 14.50 -11.97
C ALA A 212 -19.97 14.15 -10.98
N LYS A 213 -20.96 13.39 -11.43
CA LYS A 213 -21.83 12.63 -10.54
C LYS A 213 -21.01 11.53 -9.86
N CYS A 214 -21.44 11.07 -8.67
CA CYS A 214 -20.68 10.06 -7.95
C CYS A 214 -21.60 8.95 -7.42
N ILE A 215 -21.18 7.71 -7.67
CA ILE A 215 -21.66 6.51 -7.01
C ILE A 215 -20.56 6.08 -6.06
N GLN A 216 -20.85 5.93 -4.77
CA GLN A 216 -19.90 5.41 -3.80
C GLN A 216 -20.47 4.20 -3.08
N VAL A 217 -19.66 3.14 -3.04
CA VAL A 217 -19.93 1.89 -2.33
C VAL A 217 -18.90 1.70 -1.23
N ASP A 218 -19.35 1.61 0.01
CA ASP A 218 -18.49 1.36 1.18
C ASP A 218 -19.27 0.60 2.25
N LEU A 219 -18.60 -0.27 3.01
CA LEU A 219 -19.18 -0.96 4.16
C LEU A 219 -19.49 -0.01 5.33
N LYS A 220 -18.69 1.05 5.48
CA LYS A 220 -18.83 2.03 6.56
C LYS A 220 -19.59 3.25 6.08
N ALA A 221 -20.76 3.53 6.68
CA ALA A 221 -21.57 4.69 6.34
C ALA A 221 -20.82 6.02 6.48
N GLU A 222 -19.90 6.12 7.46
CA GLU A 222 -19.08 7.32 7.72
C GLU A 222 -18.14 7.71 6.57
N ASN A 223 -17.84 6.78 5.64
CA ASN A 223 -17.00 7.04 4.48
C ASN A 223 -17.79 7.62 3.30
N LEU A 224 -19.11 7.41 3.27
CA LEU A 224 -19.96 7.84 2.17
C LEU A 224 -20.08 9.37 2.11
N GLY A 225 -19.64 9.96 1.00
CA GLY A 225 -19.66 11.42 0.82
C GLY A 225 -18.55 12.19 1.54
N LYS A 226 -17.65 11.51 2.26
CA LYS A 226 -16.59 12.17 3.08
C LYS A 226 -15.58 12.96 2.25
N ARG A 227 -15.26 12.51 1.05
CA ARG A 227 -14.21 13.09 0.19
C ARG A 227 -14.76 13.74 -1.07
N TYR A 228 -15.83 13.21 -1.61
CA TYR A 228 -16.47 13.70 -2.81
C TYR A 228 -17.99 13.67 -2.65
N SER A 229 -18.69 14.66 -3.21
CA SER A 229 -20.16 14.73 -3.13
C SER A 229 -20.79 13.57 -3.89
N VAL A 230 -21.57 12.74 -3.20
CA VAL A 230 -22.18 11.55 -3.78
C VAL A 230 -23.58 11.85 -4.32
N THR A 231 -23.90 11.28 -5.50
CA THR A 231 -25.23 11.27 -6.09
C THR A 231 -26.02 10.05 -5.62
N THR A 232 -25.31 8.93 -5.43
CA THR A 232 -25.87 7.68 -4.87
C THR A 232 -24.84 7.08 -3.92
N ALA A 233 -25.21 7.00 -2.64
CA ALA A 233 -24.41 6.40 -1.58
C ALA A 233 -24.97 5.00 -1.26
N ILE A 234 -24.15 3.95 -1.36
CA ILE A 234 -24.58 2.57 -1.14
C ILE A 234 -23.74 1.97 0.00
N GLN A 235 -24.34 1.81 1.16
CA GLN A 235 -23.71 1.11 2.28
C GLN A 235 -23.88 -0.39 2.08
N ALA A 236 -22.89 -1.03 1.47
CA ALA A 236 -22.88 -2.47 1.23
C ALA A 236 -21.48 -2.98 0.86
N ASP A 237 -21.33 -4.29 0.79
CA ASP A 237 -20.16 -4.94 0.25
C ASP A 237 -20.06 -4.66 -1.28
N VAL A 238 -18.85 -4.42 -1.77
CA VAL A 238 -18.61 -4.14 -3.20
C VAL A 238 -19.09 -5.31 -4.07
N TYR A 239 -18.83 -6.56 -3.61
CA TYR A 239 -19.28 -7.75 -4.31
C TYR A 239 -20.81 -7.73 -4.53
N ASP A 240 -21.57 -7.51 -3.45
CA ASP A 240 -23.04 -7.56 -3.49
C ASP A 240 -23.62 -6.51 -4.46
N VAL A 241 -23.06 -5.29 -4.41
CA VAL A 241 -23.51 -4.19 -5.30
C VAL A 241 -23.17 -4.48 -6.74
N VAL A 242 -21.94 -4.87 -7.03
CA VAL A 242 -21.49 -5.11 -8.41
C VAL A 242 -22.18 -6.35 -9.01
N HIS A 243 -22.39 -7.40 -8.19
CA HIS A 243 -23.18 -8.57 -8.57
C HIS A 243 -24.62 -8.21 -8.93
N ALA A 244 -25.27 -7.37 -8.11
CA ALA A 244 -26.62 -6.89 -8.42
C ALA A 244 -26.70 -6.08 -9.70
N LEU A 245 -25.70 -5.21 -9.97
CA LEU A 245 -25.60 -4.45 -11.22
C LEU A 245 -25.37 -5.37 -12.44
N ASN A 246 -24.51 -6.37 -12.32
CA ASN A 246 -24.26 -7.38 -13.34
C ASN A 246 -25.53 -8.20 -13.66
N LYS A 247 -26.23 -8.68 -12.61
CA LYS A 247 -27.49 -9.43 -12.73
C LYS A 247 -28.60 -8.61 -13.37
N LYS A 248 -28.65 -7.32 -13.09
CA LYS A 248 -29.62 -6.39 -13.67
C LYS A 248 -29.38 -6.14 -15.16
N GLY A 249 -28.26 -6.59 -15.71
CA GLY A 249 -27.91 -6.40 -17.12
C GLY A 249 -27.71 -4.92 -17.49
N VAL A 250 -27.01 -4.19 -16.59
CA VAL A 250 -26.58 -2.82 -16.91
C VAL A 250 -25.59 -2.89 -18.06
N LEU A 251 -25.94 -2.28 -19.19
CA LEU A 251 -25.09 -2.24 -20.36
C LEU A 251 -24.95 -0.80 -20.86
N ARG A 252 -23.73 -0.43 -21.13
CA ARG A 252 -23.32 0.84 -21.72
C ARG A 252 -22.46 0.58 -22.94
N ASP A 253 -22.99 0.89 -24.14
CA ASP A 253 -22.33 0.57 -25.40
C ASP A 253 -21.28 1.60 -25.84
N ASN A 254 -21.32 2.83 -25.31
CA ASN A 254 -20.39 3.89 -25.70
C ASN A 254 -18.95 3.58 -25.22
N LYS A 255 -18.05 3.36 -26.19
CA LYS A 255 -16.62 3.05 -25.97
C LYS A 255 -15.69 4.25 -26.13
N SER A 256 -16.20 5.40 -26.56
CA SER A 256 -15.35 6.52 -27.00
C SER A 256 -14.40 7.01 -25.91
N PHE A 257 -14.88 7.10 -24.66
CA PHE A 257 -14.06 7.53 -23.55
C PHE A 257 -13.00 6.49 -23.19
N LEU A 258 -13.36 5.21 -23.14
CA LEU A 258 -12.41 4.12 -22.90
C LEU A 258 -11.31 4.11 -23.97
N GLN A 259 -11.67 4.22 -25.25
CA GLN A 259 -10.70 4.24 -26.35
C GLN A 259 -9.74 5.44 -26.26
N ALA A 260 -10.25 6.61 -25.89
CA ALA A 260 -9.39 7.77 -25.64
C ALA A 260 -8.41 7.54 -24.47
N CYS A 261 -8.88 6.95 -23.38
CA CYS A 261 -8.06 6.58 -22.24
C CYS A 261 -6.99 5.53 -22.62
N GLN A 262 -7.35 4.51 -23.37
CA GLN A 262 -6.44 3.48 -23.88
C GLN A 262 -5.33 4.09 -24.73
N LYS A 263 -5.68 4.98 -25.65
CA LYS A 263 -4.68 5.70 -26.48
C LYS A 263 -3.68 6.50 -25.63
N ASN A 264 -4.17 7.17 -24.58
CA ASN A 264 -3.29 7.89 -23.65
C ASN A 264 -2.39 6.92 -22.87
N MET A 265 -2.94 5.76 -22.48
CA MET A 265 -2.18 4.73 -21.79
C MET A 265 -1.10 4.10 -22.69
N ASP A 266 -1.38 3.89 -23.97
CA ASP A 266 -0.38 3.43 -24.96
C ASP A 266 0.80 4.41 -25.07
N ASN A 267 0.54 5.72 -25.08
CA ASN A 267 1.59 6.73 -25.10
C ASN A 267 2.41 6.73 -23.80
N TRP A 268 1.74 6.57 -22.65
CA TRP A 268 2.40 6.42 -21.37
C TRP A 268 3.30 5.17 -21.32
N ASN A 269 2.77 4.04 -21.77
CA ASN A 269 3.51 2.77 -21.78
C ASN A 269 4.75 2.84 -22.68
N LYS A 270 4.68 3.51 -23.83
CA LYS A 270 5.86 3.75 -24.69
C LYS A 270 6.95 4.55 -23.95
N TRP A 271 6.56 5.57 -23.21
CA TRP A 271 7.51 6.33 -22.40
C TRP A 271 8.10 5.49 -21.26
N MET A 272 7.26 4.72 -20.56
CA MET A 272 7.74 3.81 -19.50
C MET A 272 8.66 2.74 -20.07
N GLN A 273 8.43 2.27 -21.29
CA GLN A 273 9.33 1.32 -21.95
C GLN A 273 10.73 1.92 -22.18
N GLU A 274 10.82 3.20 -22.61
CA GLU A 274 12.12 3.89 -22.71
C GLU A 274 12.87 3.87 -21.35
N LYS A 275 12.15 3.98 -20.22
CA LYS A 275 12.73 3.94 -18.86
C LYS A 275 13.13 2.53 -18.41
N ARG A 276 12.34 1.52 -18.80
CA ARG A 276 12.63 0.11 -18.51
C ARG A 276 13.94 -0.40 -19.13
N GLU A 277 14.37 0.24 -20.23
CA GLU A 277 15.53 -0.14 -21.04
C GLU A 277 16.80 0.65 -20.67
N LEU A 278 16.76 1.49 -19.64
CA LEU A 278 17.92 2.26 -19.20
C LEU A 278 19.02 1.31 -18.72
N ASP A 279 20.24 1.54 -19.21
CA ASP A 279 21.44 0.82 -18.77
C ASP A 279 22.48 1.84 -18.28
N THR A 280 22.51 2.05 -16.98
CA THR A 280 23.31 3.08 -16.32
C THR A 280 24.18 2.50 -15.22
N THR A 281 25.22 3.23 -14.84
CA THR A 281 26.08 2.93 -13.70
C THR A 281 26.28 4.21 -12.87
N PRO A 282 25.77 4.28 -11.65
CA PRO A 282 24.97 3.30 -10.90
C PRO A 282 23.67 2.87 -11.62
N ILE A 283 22.99 1.84 -11.10
CA ILE A 283 21.83 1.21 -11.72
C ILE A 283 20.63 2.19 -11.76
N SER A 284 19.91 2.27 -12.89
CA SER A 284 18.62 2.95 -12.94
C SER A 284 17.58 2.17 -12.11
N PRO A 285 16.91 2.80 -11.12
CA PRO A 285 15.84 2.15 -10.36
C PRO A 285 14.70 1.65 -11.26
N GLU A 286 14.42 2.37 -12.36
CA GLU A 286 13.38 2.04 -13.33
C GLU A 286 13.65 0.70 -14.02
N SER A 287 14.87 0.56 -14.57
CA SER A 287 15.26 -0.69 -15.26
C SER A 287 15.42 -1.85 -14.29
N MET A 288 15.90 -1.60 -13.07
CA MET A 288 16.02 -2.59 -12.02
C MET A 288 14.64 -3.17 -11.63
N VAL A 289 13.66 -2.33 -11.35
CA VAL A 289 12.31 -2.77 -10.97
C VAL A 289 11.59 -3.39 -12.17
N ALA A 290 11.83 -2.90 -13.38
CA ALA A 290 11.33 -3.51 -14.61
C ALA A 290 11.86 -4.95 -14.80
N TYR A 291 13.11 -5.22 -14.45
CA TYR A 291 13.66 -6.58 -14.52
C TYR A 291 13.03 -7.49 -13.45
N ILE A 292 12.77 -6.99 -12.24
CA ILE A 292 12.00 -7.72 -11.22
C ILE A 292 10.62 -8.10 -11.78
N ASP A 293 9.91 -7.16 -12.40
CA ASP A 293 8.61 -7.36 -13.01
C ASP A 293 8.61 -8.46 -14.08
N GLN A 294 9.60 -8.43 -14.98
CA GLN A 294 9.75 -9.39 -16.07
C GLN A 294 10.04 -10.82 -15.61
N THR A 295 10.77 -10.96 -14.50
CA THR A 295 11.23 -12.26 -13.98
C THR A 295 10.36 -12.78 -12.84
N ALA A 296 9.38 -11.99 -12.38
CA ALA A 296 8.53 -12.32 -11.26
C ALA A 296 7.66 -13.57 -11.52
N PRO A 297 7.68 -14.56 -10.64
CA PRO A 297 6.71 -15.66 -10.67
C PRO A 297 5.26 -15.17 -10.64
N ASP A 298 4.35 -15.90 -11.26
CA ASP A 298 2.93 -15.53 -11.36
C ASP A 298 2.20 -15.50 -9.99
N ASP A 299 2.80 -16.06 -8.96
CA ASP A 299 2.27 -16.10 -7.60
C ASP A 299 3.16 -15.38 -6.57
N LEU A 300 4.08 -14.51 -7.02
CA LEU A 300 4.99 -13.77 -6.15
C LEU A 300 4.22 -12.92 -5.13
N VAL A 301 4.77 -12.85 -3.92
CA VAL A 301 4.30 -11.93 -2.87
C VAL A 301 5.27 -10.76 -2.79
N TYR A 302 4.78 -9.57 -3.07
CA TYR A 302 5.53 -8.33 -2.93
C TYR A 302 5.27 -7.70 -1.55
N SER A 303 6.34 -7.33 -0.86
CA SER A 303 6.30 -6.47 0.32
C SER A 303 7.10 -5.19 0.00
N ILE A 304 6.40 -4.10 -0.18
CA ILE A 304 7.00 -2.85 -0.63
C ILE A 304 7.13 -1.89 0.54
N ASP A 305 8.31 -1.30 0.69
CA ASP A 305 8.55 -0.30 1.72
C ASP A 305 8.14 1.11 1.26
N VAL A 306 8.01 2.01 2.22
CA VAL A 306 7.63 3.41 1.99
C VAL A 306 8.85 4.26 1.65
N GLY A 307 8.71 5.09 0.62
CA GLY A 307 9.76 5.95 0.07
C GLY A 307 9.77 5.92 -1.46
N THR A 308 10.94 6.14 -2.07
CA THR A 308 11.10 6.04 -3.53
C THR A 308 10.85 4.63 -4.04
N SER A 309 11.10 3.59 -3.24
CA SER A 309 10.73 2.20 -3.52
C SER A 309 9.26 2.04 -3.89
N THR A 310 8.38 2.77 -3.17
CA THR A 310 6.93 2.82 -3.49
C THR A 310 6.67 3.37 -4.89
N SER A 311 7.35 4.44 -5.27
CA SER A 311 7.17 5.08 -6.58
C SER A 311 7.58 4.18 -7.72
N TRP A 312 8.72 3.52 -7.59
CA TRP A 312 9.23 2.57 -8.56
C TRP A 312 8.33 1.34 -8.68
N ALA A 313 7.88 0.79 -7.54
CA ALA A 313 6.93 -0.32 -7.51
C ALA A 313 5.57 0.06 -8.13
N ALA A 314 5.04 1.25 -7.82
CA ALA A 314 3.77 1.70 -8.37
C ALA A 314 3.77 1.78 -9.90
N ARG A 315 4.91 2.16 -10.50
CA ARG A 315 5.02 2.41 -11.95
C ARG A 315 5.54 1.24 -12.76
N PHE A 316 6.45 0.46 -12.21
CA PHE A 316 7.22 -0.53 -12.98
C PHE A 316 6.89 -1.97 -12.63
N LEU A 317 6.15 -2.24 -11.54
CA LEU A 317 5.58 -3.56 -11.26
C LEU A 317 4.16 -3.63 -11.85
N HIS A 318 3.95 -4.57 -12.76
CA HIS A 318 2.63 -4.93 -13.27
C HIS A 318 2.10 -6.11 -12.47
N VAL A 319 1.39 -5.80 -11.38
CA VAL A 319 0.92 -6.83 -10.46
C VAL A 319 -0.21 -7.62 -11.09
N LYS A 320 0.02 -8.92 -11.25
CA LYS A 320 -0.96 -9.87 -11.75
C LYS A 320 -1.90 -10.32 -10.63
N ARG A 321 -3.08 -10.81 -10.99
CA ARG A 321 -4.12 -11.16 -10.02
C ARG A 321 -3.68 -12.20 -8.97
N ASN A 322 -2.87 -13.20 -9.35
CA ASN A 322 -2.40 -14.22 -8.41
C ASN A 322 -1.30 -13.73 -7.48
N GLN A 323 -0.62 -12.65 -7.84
CA GLN A 323 0.39 -12.03 -7.01
C GLN A 323 -0.27 -11.29 -5.85
N LYS A 324 0.48 -11.11 -4.77
CA LYS A 324 0.05 -10.31 -3.62
C LYS A 324 0.92 -9.08 -3.53
N PHE A 325 0.32 -7.97 -3.19
CA PHE A 325 1.01 -6.69 -3.02
C PHE A 325 0.63 -6.10 -1.67
N ALA A 326 1.63 -5.88 -0.82
CA ALA A 326 1.48 -5.33 0.52
C ALA A 326 2.37 -4.09 0.69
N ILE A 327 1.84 -3.07 1.32
CA ILE A 327 2.50 -1.79 1.60
C ILE A 327 1.76 -1.05 2.71
N SER A 328 2.47 -0.30 3.54
CA SER A 328 1.88 0.67 4.48
C SER A 328 1.45 1.93 3.72
N ALA A 329 0.24 1.90 3.13
CA ALA A 329 -0.17 2.99 2.24
C ALA A 329 -0.91 4.13 2.95
N TRP A 330 -1.49 3.90 4.12
CA TRP A 330 -2.22 4.91 4.90
C TRP A 330 -1.34 5.57 5.96
N LEU A 331 -0.65 4.78 6.76
CA LEU A 331 0.25 5.31 7.79
C LEU A 331 1.56 5.81 7.18
N GLY A 332 2.01 5.16 6.10
CA GLY A 332 3.27 5.52 5.44
C GLY A 332 4.49 5.14 6.27
N THR A 333 4.46 3.99 6.92
CA THR A 333 5.54 3.51 7.79
C THR A 333 6.78 3.11 6.99
N MET A 334 7.86 3.86 7.11
CA MET A 334 9.18 3.42 6.67
C MET A 334 9.62 2.22 7.52
N GLY A 335 10.24 1.23 6.88
CA GLY A 335 10.65 -0.02 7.53
C GLY A 335 9.58 -1.11 7.53
N CYS A 336 8.42 -0.93 6.89
CA CYS A 336 7.36 -1.95 6.81
C CYS A 336 7.73 -3.12 5.86
N GLY A 337 8.63 -2.91 4.92
CA GLY A 337 8.98 -3.89 3.88
C GLY A 337 9.58 -5.17 4.43
N LEU A 338 10.52 -5.07 5.37
CA LEU A 338 11.19 -6.24 5.96
C LEU A 338 10.23 -7.10 6.81
N PRO A 339 9.55 -6.57 7.85
CA PRO A 339 8.60 -7.37 8.64
C PRO A 339 7.42 -7.85 7.81
N GLY A 340 6.95 -7.06 6.84
CA GLY A 340 5.93 -7.46 5.89
C GLY A 340 6.35 -8.67 5.04
N ALA A 341 7.61 -8.73 4.61
CA ALA A 341 8.15 -9.87 3.88
C ALA A 341 8.26 -11.12 4.77
N ILE A 342 8.69 -10.98 6.03
CA ILE A 342 8.71 -12.07 7.00
C ILE A 342 7.28 -12.63 7.19
N ALA A 343 6.32 -11.76 7.44
CA ALA A 343 4.90 -12.14 7.57
C ALA A 343 4.38 -12.82 6.29
N GLY A 344 4.69 -12.26 5.12
CA GLY A 344 4.32 -12.82 3.82
C GLY A 344 4.87 -14.23 3.62
N GLN A 345 6.12 -14.51 3.99
CA GLN A 345 6.73 -15.82 3.84
C GLN A 345 6.15 -16.84 4.83
N ILE A 346 5.77 -16.41 6.04
CA ILE A 346 5.11 -17.27 7.03
C ILE A 346 3.69 -17.64 6.56
N VAL A 347 2.94 -16.67 6.05
CA VAL A 347 1.56 -16.88 5.56
C VAL A 347 1.52 -17.68 4.26
N PHE A 348 2.50 -17.47 3.38
CA PHE A 348 2.60 -18.13 2.08
C PHE A 348 3.89 -18.95 1.94
N PRO A 349 4.08 -20.04 2.72
CA PRO A 349 5.36 -20.75 2.83
C PRO A 349 5.84 -21.38 1.51
N LYS A 350 4.93 -21.60 0.55
CA LYS A 350 5.24 -22.20 -0.76
C LYS A 350 5.48 -21.17 -1.87
N ARG A 351 5.17 -19.89 -1.61
CA ARG A 351 5.37 -18.82 -2.59
C ARG A 351 6.71 -18.12 -2.35
N ARG A 352 7.24 -17.54 -3.39
CA ARG A 352 8.36 -16.59 -3.23
C ARG A 352 7.87 -15.27 -2.67
N VAL A 353 8.68 -14.68 -1.81
CA VAL A 353 8.46 -13.33 -1.30
C VAL A 353 9.63 -12.46 -1.73
N LEU A 354 9.33 -11.29 -2.29
CA LEU A 354 10.30 -10.27 -2.63
C LEU A 354 9.92 -8.96 -1.94
N SER A 355 10.88 -8.37 -1.26
CA SER A 355 10.71 -7.05 -0.67
C SER A 355 11.59 -6.03 -1.38
N LEU A 356 11.00 -4.88 -1.72
CA LEU A 356 11.69 -3.74 -2.29
C LEU A 356 11.73 -2.63 -1.25
N ILE A 357 12.94 -2.26 -0.80
CA ILE A 357 13.16 -1.42 0.38
C ILE A 357 14.19 -0.35 0.05
N GLY A 358 13.98 0.92 0.45
CA GLY A 358 15.01 1.94 0.43
C GLY A 358 16.05 1.72 1.53
N ASP A 359 17.28 2.17 1.31
CA ASP A 359 18.38 2.08 2.28
C ASP A 359 18.06 2.72 3.63
N GLY A 360 17.44 3.90 3.63
CA GLY A 360 16.98 4.55 4.87
C GLY A 360 15.92 3.76 5.61
N ALA A 361 14.94 3.21 4.88
CA ALA A 361 13.88 2.39 5.47
C ALA A 361 14.43 1.07 6.04
N PHE A 362 15.33 0.40 5.32
CA PHE A 362 15.98 -0.82 5.79
C PHE A 362 16.81 -0.57 7.05
N SER A 363 17.53 0.55 7.12
CA SER A 363 18.35 0.93 8.28
C SER A 363 17.54 1.04 9.58
N MET A 364 16.25 1.38 9.50
CA MET A 364 15.36 1.50 10.68
C MET A 364 15.03 0.15 11.33
N VAL A 365 15.07 -0.95 10.56
CA VAL A 365 14.61 -2.27 10.99
C VAL A 365 15.57 -3.41 10.61
N MET A 366 16.76 -3.11 10.14
CA MET A 366 17.70 -4.11 9.60
C MET A 366 18.01 -5.25 10.57
N GLN A 367 17.96 -5.00 11.89
CA GLN A 367 18.18 -6.03 12.91
C GLN A 367 17.19 -7.20 12.80
N ASP A 368 15.98 -6.98 12.26
CA ASP A 368 14.98 -8.04 12.10
C ASP A 368 15.32 -9.01 10.96
N PHE A 369 16.32 -8.69 10.14
CA PHE A 369 16.85 -9.63 9.13
C PHE A 369 17.33 -10.94 9.76
N VAL A 370 17.86 -10.90 10.99
CA VAL A 370 18.28 -12.11 11.72
C VAL A 370 17.10 -13.05 12.01
N THR A 371 15.87 -12.52 12.09
CA THR A 371 14.67 -13.34 12.23
C THR A 371 14.43 -14.18 10.98
N ALA A 372 14.57 -13.59 9.79
CA ALA A 372 14.48 -14.33 8.54
C ALA A 372 15.56 -15.42 8.42
N VAL A 373 16.79 -15.13 8.88
CA VAL A 373 17.90 -16.10 8.94
C VAL A 373 17.58 -17.23 9.90
N LYS A 374 17.14 -16.92 11.14
CA LYS A 374 16.82 -17.90 12.20
C LYS A 374 15.75 -18.90 11.72
N TYR A 375 14.72 -18.41 11.03
CA TYR A 375 13.63 -19.26 10.56
C TYR A 375 13.85 -19.80 9.14
N LYS A 376 15.04 -19.60 8.55
CA LYS A 376 15.41 -20.08 7.20
C LYS A 376 14.41 -19.67 6.13
N LEU A 377 13.92 -18.42 6.21
CA LEU A 377 12.92 -17.91 5.27
C LEU A 377 13.62 -17.48 3.96
N PRO A 378 13.27 -18.08 2.81
CA PRO A 378 13.93 -17.80 1.53
C PRO A 378 13.40 -16.52 0.86
N ILE A 379 13.42 -15.43 1.62
CA ILE A 379 12.96 -14.11 1.17
C ILE A 379 14.04 -13.43 0.35
N ILE A 380 13.64 -12.71 -0.69
CA ILE A 380 14.51 -11.85 -1.49
C ILE A 380 14.30 -10.41 -1.03
N PHE A 381 15.33 -9.81 -0.44
CA PHE A 381 15.36 -8.39 -0.10
C PHE A 381 16.19 -7.63 -1.13
N VAL A 382 15.58 -6.66 -1.80
CA VAL A 382 16.26 -5.76 -2.74
C VAL A 382 16.32 -4.39 -2.11
N ILE A 383 17.52 -3.93 -1.77
CA ILE A 383 17.75 -2.61 -1.18
C ILE A 383 18.09 -1.63 -2.30
N ILE A 384 17.26 -0.62 -2.46
CA ILE A 384 17.51 0.53 -3.33
C ILE A 384 18.41 1.48 -2.57
N ASN A 385 19.72 1.41 -2.81
CA ASN A 385 20.71 2.18 -2.08
C ASN A 385 21.16 3.39 -2.91
N ASN A 386 20.57 4.55 -2.65
CA ASN A 386 20.98 5.84 -3.19
C ASN A 386 21.60 6.78 -2.15
N GLN A 387 21.81 6.29 -0.92
CA GLN A 387 22.40 7.03 0.20
C GLN A 387 21.63 8.31 0.58
N LYS A 388 20.32 8.31 0.32
CA LYS A 388 19.47 9.49 0.55
C LYS A 388 18.05 9.15 0.99
N LEU A 389 17.43 10.09 1.70
CA LEU A 389 16.00 10.18 1.89
C LEU A 389 15.36 10.88 0.66
N ALA A 390 15.47 10.26 -0.52
CA ALA A 390 15.15 10.91 -1.80
C ALA A 390 13.67 11.30 -1.95
N PHE A 391 12.74 10.68 -1.23
CA PHE A 391 11.34 11.12 -1.24
C PHE A 391 11.15 12.42 -0.45
N ILE A 392 11.89 12.58 0.67
CA ILE A 392 11.93 13.84 1.45
C ILE A 392 12.60 14.94 0.64
N GLU A 393 13.69 14.63 -0.07
CA GLU A 393 14.31 15.56 -1.01
C GLU A 393 13.30 16.11 -2.04
N TYR A 394 12.56 15.19 -2.67
CA TYR A 394 11.48 15.57 -3.60
C TYR A 394 10.43 16.47 -2.92
N GLU A 395 10.02 16.17 -1.70
CA GLU A 395 9.03 16.97 -0.98
C GLU A 395 9.55 18.35 -0.62
N GLN A 396 10.81 18.49 -0.18
CA GLN A 396 11.45 19.79 0.05
C GLN A 396 11.49 20.60 -1.24
N GLN A 397 11.97 20.04 -2.35
CA GLN A 397 12.06 20.71 -3.63
C GLN A 397 10.69 21.14 -4.19
N SER A 398 9.68 20.25 -4.10
CA SER A 398 8.32 20.55 -4.54
C SER A 398 7.60 21.58 -3.67
N ALA A 399 8.06 21.80 -2.44
CA ALA A 399 7.64 22.87 -1.55
C ALA A 399 8.43 24.19 -1.74
N GLY A 400 9.44 24.19 -2.62
CA GLY A 400 10.33 25.33 -2.88
C GLY A 400 11.38 25.57 -1.80
N GLN A 401 11.80 24.51 -1.11
CA GLN A 401 12.82 24.53 -0.06
C GLN A 401 14.13 23.92 -0.57
N LEU A 402 15.27 24.41 -0.07
CA LEU A 402 16.57 23.80 -0.31
C LEU A 402 16.64 22.44 0.42
N ASN A 403 17.43 21.52 -0.14
CA ASN A 403 17.68 20.22 0.46
C ASN A 403 18.37 20.37 1.83
N TYR A 404 17.82 19.72 2.85
CA TYR A 404 18.35 19.75 4.20
C TYR A 404 18.28 18.37 4.85
N GLU A 405 19.42 17.88 5.39
CA GLU A 405 19.56 16.61 6.15
C GLU A 405 18.97 15.38 5.46
N ILE A 406 19.13 15.28 4.15
CA ILE A 406 18.61 14.18 3.33
C ILE A 406 19.62 13.06 3.10
N ASN A 407 20.93 13.33 3.32
CA ASN A 407 21.99 12.37 3.04
C ASN A 407 22.11 11.32 4.14
N LEU A 408 22.31 10.08 3.75
CA LEU A 408 22.53 8.95 4.64
C LEU A 408 23.99 8.48 4.58
N ALA A 409 24.45 7.83 5.65
CA ALA A 409 25.75 7.17 5.65
C ALA A 409 25.75 5.98 4.68
N ASP A 410 26.88 5.79 3.99
CA ASP A 410 27.06 4.64 3.09
C ASP A 410 27.22 3.35 3.92
N ILE A 411 26.26 2.45 3.80
CA ILE A 411 26.24 1.13 4.42
C ILE A 411 26.23 0.05 3.33
N ASP A 412 27.20 -0.84 3.38
CA ASP A 412 27.17 -2.06 2.56
C ASP A 412 26.25 -3.10 3.22
N PHE A 413 24.97 -3.07 2.84
CA PHE A 413 23.96 -4.00 3.37
C PHE A 413 24.22 -5.45 2.93
N GLY A 414 24.95 -5.68 1.82
CA GLY A 414 25.38 -7.02 1.44
C GLY A 414 26.32 -7.64 2.48
N LYS A 415 27.31 -6.88 2.94
CA LYS A 415 28.20 -7.33 4.03
C LYS A 415 27.45 -7.50 5.35
N PHE A 416 26.50 -6.61 5.65
CA PHE A 416 25.62 -6.77 6.82
C PHE A 416 24.88 -8.11 6.76
N ALA A 417 24.24 -8.44 5.64
CA ALA A 417 23.51 -9.69 5.49
C ALA A 417 24.38 -10.93 5.65
N GLN A 418 25.63 -10.89 5.14
CA GLN A 418 26.60 -11.96 5.33
C GLN A 418 26.98 -12.11 6.81
N ALA A 419 27.28 -11.02 7.50
CA ALA A 419 27.58 -11.02 8.93
C ALA A 419 26.42 -11.54 9.78
N ALA A 420 25.16 -11.28 9.35
CA ALA A 420 23.95 -11.79 9.99
C ALA A 420 23.65 -13.27 9.67
N GLY A 421 24.42 -13.94 8.79
CA GLY A 421 24.26 -15.35 8.42
C GLY A 421 23.36 -15.63 7.22
N GLY A 422 22.88 -14.60 6.53
CA GLY A 422 22.19 -14.70 5.24
C GLY A 422 23.13 -14.69 4.04
N ILE A 423 22.56 -14.57 2.84
CA ILE A 423 23.33 -14.33 1.61
C ILE A 423 23.22 -12.83 1.29
N GLY A 424 24.37 -12.17 1.20
CA GLY A 424 24.45 -10.75 0.85
C GLY A 424 25.23 -10.54 -0.43
N ILE A 425 24.67 -9.79 -1.37
CA ILE A 425 25.27 -9.48 -2.68
C ILE A 425 25.19 -7.97 -2.88
N THR A 426 26.31 -7.33 -3.17
CA THR A 426 26.35 -5.89 -3.48
C THR A 426 26.61 -5.70 -4.98
N VAL A 427 25.77 -4.93 -5.66
CA VAL A 427 25.82 -4.72 -7.11
C VAL A 427 25.74 -3.23 -7.48
N LYS A 428 26.38 -2.86 -8.62
CA LYS A 428 26.43 -1.48 -9.14
C LYS A 428 26.10 -1.38 -10.63
N SER A 429 25.74 -2.50 -11.29
CA SER A 429 25.39 -2.55 -12.72
C SER A 429 24.21 -3.47 -12.95
N ASN A 430 23.46 -3.22 -14.02
CA ASN A 430 22.28 -4.01 -14.39
C ASN A 430 22.60 -5.50 -14.56
N ASP A 431 23.70 -5.86 -15.21
CA ASP A 431 24.04 -7.28 -15.42
C ASP A 431 24.32 -7.99 -14.10
N LYS A 432 25.03 -7.33 -13.16
CA LYS A 432 25.28 -7.91 -11.85
C LYS A 432 24.01 -8.00 -11.01
N PHE A 433 23.08 -7.07 -11.18
CA PHE A 433 21.76 -7.16 -10.54
C PHE A 433 20.96 -8.36 -11.06
N LYS A 434 20.95 -8.59 -12.38
CA LYS A 434 20.27 -9.73 -13.00
C LYS A 434 20.83 -11.05 -12.48
N GLU A 435 22.18 -11.23 -12.50
CA GLU A 435 22.85 -12.41 -11.94
C GLU A 435 22.47 -12.65 -10.46
N ALA A 436 22.46 -11.57 -9.65
CA ALA A 436 22.13 -11.64 -8.24
C ALA A 436 20.66 -12.03 -7.99
N LEU A 437 19.74 -11.49 -8.78
CA LEU A 437 18.31 -11.81 -8.67
C LEU A 437 18.02 -13.25 -9.08
N ASP A 438 18.66 -13.74 -10.16
CA ASP A 438 18.54 -15.13 -10.60
C ASP A 438 19.08 -16.10 -9.53
N GLN A 439 20.23 -15.79 -8.92
CA GLN A 439 20.75 -16.55 -7.78
C GLN A 439 19.76 -16.54 -6.61
N ALA A 440 19.17 -15.38 -6.32
CA ALA A 440 18.18 -15.25 -5.23
C ALA A 440 16.94 -16.11 -5.46
N TYR A 441 16.41 -16.18 -6.69
CA TYR A 441 15.29 -17.05 -7.03
C TYR A 441 15.61 -18.55 -6.87
N GLN A 442 16.87 -18.97 -7.03
CA GLN A 442 17.29 -20.35 -6.86
C GLN A 442 17.52 -20.74 -5.40
N THR A 443 17.75 -19.79 -4.51
CA THR A 443 17.99 -20.01 -3.08
C THR A 443 16.70 -20.41 -2.35
N LYS A 444 16.71 -21.49 -1.53
CA LYS A 444 15.51 -22.09 -0.93
C LYS A 444 15.49 -22.12 0.61
N ASP A 445 16.60 -21.87 1.25
CA ASP A 445 16.80 -22.13 2.69
C ASP A 445 17.40 -20.97 3.47
N LYS A 446 17.61 -19.82 2.82
CA LYS A 446 18.18 -18.62 3.43
C LYS A 446 17.61 -17.36 2.81
N PRO A 447 17.50 -16.27 3.55
CA PRO A 447 17.20 -14.96 2.98
C PRO A 447 18.40 -14.48 2.13
N VAL A 448 18.09 -13.88 1.00
CA VAL A 448 19.06 -13.21 0.12
C VAL A 448 18.80 -11.71 0.15
N LEU A 449 19.84 -10.93 0.41
CA LEU A 449 19.79 -9.48 0.35
C LEU A 449 20.68 -8.99 -0.79
N ILE A 450 20.08 -8.30 -1.75
CA ILE A 450 20.76 -7.64 -2.87
C ILE A 450 20.82 -6.14 -2.53
N ASN A 451 22.01 -5.65 -2.21
CA ASN A 451 22.30 -4.23 -2.01
C ASN A 451 22.63 -3.62 -3.38
N ALA A 452 21.66 -2.96 -4.00
CA ALA A 452 21.79 -2.34 -5.31
C ALA A 452 22.09 -0.85 -5.18
N TYR A 453 23.30 -0.41 -5.54
CA TYR A 453 23.59 1.00 -5.68
C TYR A 453 22.92 1.56 -6.92
N VAL A 454 22.03 2.53 -6.71
CA VAL A 454 21.23 3.10 -7.78
C VAL A 454 21.55 4.57 -8.00
N GLU A 455 21.15 5.08 -9.18
CA GLU A 455 21.22 6.49 -9.47
C GLU A 455 20.41 7.32 -8.45
N ASP A 456 20.90 8.51 -8.19
CA ASP A 456 20.24 9.49 -7.32
C ASP A 456 19.12 10.22 -8.10
N ASN A 457 18.11 9.46 -8.48
CA ASN A 457 16.96 9.97 -9.21
C ASN A 457 15.75 10.05 -8.29
N ALA A 458 15.26 11.26 -8.03
CA ALA A 458 13.95 11.42 -7.42
C ALA A 458 12.86 11.01 -8.43
N PRO A 459 11.88 10.16 -8.03
CA PRO A 459 10.81 9.75 -8.91
C PRO A 459 9.88 10.95 -9.16
N LEU A 460 9.87 11.44 -10.39
CA LEU A 460 8.95 12.50 -10.78
C LEU A 460 7.50 12.00 -10.74
N PRO A 461 6.51 12.83 -10.37
CA PRO A 461 5.10 12.46 -10.41
C PRO A 461 4.67 12.13 -11.84
N GLY A 462 3.62 11.33 -12.01
CA GLY A 462 3.07 11.04 -13.33
C GLY A 462 2.55 12.30 -14.03
N LYS A 463 2.01 13.23 -13.24
CA LYS A 463 1.61 14.58 -13.68
C LYS A 463 2.03 15.60 -12.63
N ILE A 464 2.78 16.61 -13.01
CA ILE A 464 3.11 17.74 -12.14
C ILE A 464 1.89 18.65 -12.08
N VAL A 465 1.38 18.88 -10.87
CA VAL A 465 0.30 19.83 -10.63
C VAL A 465 0.84 21.26 -10.46
N LEU A 466 -0.01 22.27 -10.65
CA LEU A 466 0.42 23.67 -10.68
C LEU A 466 1.19 24.13 -9.43
N ASP A 467 0.77 23.66 -8.25
CA ASP A 467 1.42 24.04 -6.98
C ASP A 467 2.81 23.40 -6.85
N GLU A 468 2.99 22.16 -7.28
CA GLU A 468 4.32 21.53 -7.36
C GLU A 468 5.22 22.28 -8.36
N ALA A 469 4.68 22.66 -9.51
CA ALA A 469 5.43 23.45 -10.51
C ALA A 469 5.94 24.79 -9.96
N LYS A 470 5.11 25.51 -9.19
CA LYS A 470 5.51 26.72 -8.48
C LYS A 470 6.59 26.46 -7.44
N GLY A 471 6.46 25.34 -6.69
CA GLY A 471 7.45 24.94 -5.70
C GLY A 471 8.81 24.66 -6.35
N PHE A 472 8.86 23.87 -7.42
CA PHE A 472 10.11 23.61 -8.15
C PHE A 472 10.72 24.88 -8.75
N ALA A 473 9.92 25.81 -9.28
CA ALA A 473 10.42 27.11 -9.77
C ALA A 473 11.06 27.93 -8.65
N LYS A 474 10.41 27.99 -7.47
CA LYS A 474 10.95 28.65 -6.29
C LYS A 474 12.23 27.97 -5.80
N PHE A 475 12.27 26.62 -5.72
CA PHE A 475 13.48 25.88 -5.38
C PHE A 475 14.63 26.22 -6.31
N GLY A 476 14.40 26.27 -7.63
CA GLY A 476 15.44 26.63 -8.60
C GLY A 476 15.99 28.05 -8.39
N GLN A 477 15.13 29.02 -8.06
CA GLN A 477 15.51 30.38 -7.71
C GLN A 477 16.35 30.40 -6.42
N GLU A 478 15.88 29.83 -5.34
CA GLU A 478 16.57 29.74 -4.04
C GLU A 478 17.94 29.03 -4.19
N TYR A 479 18.00 27.98 -4.99
CA TYR A 479 19.24 27.24 -5.24
C TYR A 479 20.24 28.10 -5.99
N LEU A 480 19.82 28.83 -7.04
CA LEU A 480 20.67 29.75 -7.79
C LEU A 480 21.22 30.88 -6.90
N GLU A 481 20.37 31.49 -6.07
CA GLU A 481 20.74 32.57 -5.16
C GLU A 481 21.78 32.14 -4.10
N ASN A 482 21.69 30.90 -3.59
CA ASN A 482 22.58 30.43 -2.53
C ASN A 482 23.85 29.75 -3.04
N TYR A 483 23.81 29.08 -4.18
CA TYR A 483 24.94 28.29 -4.69
C TYR A 483 25.56 28.78 -5.99
N TRP A 484 25.01 29.83 -6.62
CA TRP A 484 25.47 30.36 -7.92
C TRP A 484 25.56 29.28 -9.01
N LYS A 485 24.73 28.25 -8.92
CA LYS A 485 24.62 27.12 -9.85
C LYS A 485 23.16 26.83 -10.16
N ILE A 486 22.92 26.22 -11.31
CA ILE A 486 21.61 25.66 -11.65
C ILE A 486 21.56 24.26 -11.01
N PRO A 487 20.45 23.87 -10.29
CA PRO A 487 20.32 22.52 -9.78
C PRO A 487 20.31 21.50 -10.92
N GLU A 488 20.77 20.28 -10.64
CA GLU A 488 20.60 19.19 -11.58
C GLU A 488 19.10 18.91 -11.77
N LEU A 489 18.64 19.09 -12.99
CA LEU A 489 17.24 18.89 -13.35
C LEU A 489 17.10 17.57 -14.12
N PRO A 490 15.97 16.88 -13.99
CA PRO A 490 15.65 15.76 -14.87
C PRO A 490 15.72 16.19 -16.34
N PRO A 491 15.91 15.25 -17.26
CA PRO A 491 15.94 15.55 -18.69
C PRO A 491 14.73 16.40 -19.12
N PHE A 492 14.95 17.49 -19.80
CA PHE A 492 13.91 18.45 -20.20
C PHE A 492 12.75 17.78 -20.96
N LYS A 493 13.05 16.77 -21.78
CA LYS A 493 12.05 15.93 -22.45
C LYS A 493 11.08 15.26 -21.48
N ASP A 494 11.58 14.77 -20.35
CA ASP A 494 10.75 14.09 -19.33
C ASP A 494 9.90 15.08 -18.55
N ILE A 495 10.45 16.25 -18.25
CA ILE A 495 9.69 17.35 -17.64
C ILE A 495 8.53 17.74 -18.55
N LEU A 496 8.79 17.98 -19.85
CA LEU A 496 7.74 18.35 -20.82
C LEU A 496 6.63 17.28 -20.91
N ARG A 497 6.98 15.99 -20.93
CA ARG A 497 6.01 14.89 -20.98
C ARG A 497 5.07 14.84 -19.78
N GLN A 498 5.47 15.41 -18.65
CA GLN A 498 4.64 15.46 -17.43
C GLN A 498 3.69 16.66 -17.44
N PHE A 499 4.05 17.74 -18.15
CA PHE A 499 3.18 18.90 -18.30
C PHE A 499 2.18 18.74 -19.45
N PHE A 500 2.60 18.20 -20.55
CA PHE A 500 1.82 18.04 -21.80
C PHE A 500 1.56 16.56 -22.13
#